data_9645f603c3ca8896af2653f0328d687d
#
_entry.id   9645f603c3ca8896af2653f0328d687d
#
_cell.length_a   1.000
_cell.length_b   1.000
_cell.length_c   1.000
_cell.angle_alpha   90.00
_cell.angle_beta   90.00
_cell.angle_gamma   90.00
#
_symmetry.space_group_name_H-M   'P 1'
#
loop_
_entity.id
_entity.type
_entity.pdbx_description
1 polymer ?
#
loop_
_entity_poly.entity_id
_entity_poly.type
_entity_poly.pdbx_seq_one_letter_code
_entity_poly.pdbx_strand_id
1 'polypeptide(L)'
;MNDLHLRPRSRRSRLAVLLPTTAAVLLAALAVAGFQHSGLATPVASATPAVRPSAATATRGNQIVLRLPDGTATATLRDTTTAREFAASLPVRLTLRDPMGQAKSGRLPTPLPVADADRVLDPEVAGLYYWPPSGDVGIVYDDLGQTVPPPGLVLLGTVTSGLPSVAASGNRFTVSIELG
;
A
#
# COMPACT_ATOMS: atom_id res chain seq x y z
N MET A 1 52.81 17.78 -23.89
CA MET A 1 53.17 18.09 -22.51
C MET A 1 51.86 18.34 -21.82
N ASN A 2 51.24 17.28 -21.39
CA ASN A 2 51.33 16.57 -20.10
C ASN A 2 50.72 17.43 -19.00
N ASP A 3 49.58 17.00 -18.50
CA ASP A 3 49.50 16.48 -17.14
C ASP A 3 48.15 15.84 -16.84
N LEU A 4 48.21 14.52 -16.64
CA LEU A 4 47.17 13.70 -16.06
C LEU A 4 47.07 13.99 -14.56
N HIS A 5 45.97 14.57 -14.07
CA HIS A 5 45.67 14.56 -12.64
C HIS A 5 44.67 13.45 -12.32
N LEU A 6 45.19 12.31 -11.91
CA LEU A 6 44.53 11.23 -11.20
C LEU A 6 44.10 11.73 -9.82
N ARG A 7 42.77 11.75 -9.54
CA ARG A 7 42.26 11.96 -8.18
C ARG A 7 41.95 10.58 -7.54
N PRO A 8 42.41 10.36 -6.30
CA PRO A 8 42.23 9.10 -5.61
C PRO A 8 40.79 8.88 -5.10
N ARG A 9 40.28 7.65 -5.30
CA ARG A 9 39.05 7.15 -4.72
C ARG A 9 39.20 7.01 -3.21
N SER A 10 38.46 7.79 -2.41
CA SER A 10 38.34 7.59 -0.98
C SER A 10 37.42 6.39 -0.70
N ARG A 11 38.01 5.32 -0.21
CA ARG A 11 37.30 4.21 0.44
C ARG A 11 36.72 4.72 1.76
N ARG A 12 35.40 4.79 1.88
CA ARG A 12 34.77 4.98 3.19
C ARG A 12 34.44 3.64 3.79
N SER A 13 35.10 3.38 4.91
CA SER A 13 35.03 2.23 5.78
C SER A 13 33.60 2.06 6.34
N ARG A 14 33.11 0.83 6.25
CA ARG A 14 31.88 0.41 6.94
C ARG A 14 32.25 0.14 8.40
N LEU A 15 31.76 0.94 9.33
CA LEU A 15 31.78 0.63 10.75
C LEU A 15 30.57 -0.25 11.06
N ALA A 16 30.83 -1.50 11.42
CA ALA A 16 29.85 -2.39 12.01
C ALA A 16 29.72 -2.04 13.49
N VAL A 17 28.54 -1.67 13.94
CA VAL A 17 28.21 -1.53 15.36
C VAL A 17 27.44 -2.77 15.79
N LEU A 18 28.10 -3.60 16.58
CA LEU A 18 27.49 -4.68 17.37
C LEU A 18 26.88 -4.07 18.64
N LEU A 19 25.64 -4.38 18.94
CA LEU A 19 25.02 -4.13 20.25
C LEU A 19 24.55 -5.45 20.87
N PRO A 20 24.76 -5.63 22.17
CA PRO A 20 24.51 -6.90 22.85
C PRO A 20 23.07 -7.05 23.36
N THR A 21 22.65 -8.30 23.36
CA THR A 21 21.48 -8.87 24.02
C THR A 21 21.53 -8.72 25.53
N THR A 22 20.43 -8.31 26.17
CA THR A 22 20.17 -8.64 27.56
C THR A 22 18.75 -9.15 27.73
N ALA A 23 18.66 -10.40 28.15
CA ALA A 23 17.48 -11.09 28.62
C ALA A 23 17.15 -10.61 30.07
N ALA A 24 15.87 -10.44 30.36
CA ALA A 24 15.37 -10.41 31.73
C ALA A 24 14.03 -11.15 31.80
N VAL A 25 14.09 -12.30 32.42
CA VAL A 25 12.98 -13.13 32.87
C VAL A 25 12.52 -12.59 34.23
N LEU A 26 11.20 -12.41 34.40
CA LEU A 26 10.60 -12.30 35.75
C LEU A 26 9.23 -13.00 35.78
N LEU A 27 9.25 -14.16 36.43
CA LEU A 27 8.07 -14.86 36.93
C LEU A 27 7.54 -14.14 38.18
N ALA A 28 6.22 -13.95 38.28
CA ALA A 28 5.55 -13.84 39.57
C ALA A 28 4.17 -14.49 39.48
N ALA A 29 4.05 -15.61 40.16
CA ALA A 29 2.80 -16.26 40.47
C ALA A 29 2.26 -15.69 41.79
N LEU A 30 0.96 -15.43 41.86
CA LEU A 30 0.22 -15.35 43.12
C LEU A 30 -1.20 -15.88 42.96
N ALA A 31 -1.48 -16.95 43.65
CA ALA A 31 -2.79 -17.53 43.87
C ALA A 31 -3.44 -16.88 45.10
N VAL A 32 -4.73 -16.57 45.06
CA VAL A 32 -5.61 -16.46 46.28
C VAL A 32 -7.05 -16.80 45.87
N ALA A 33 -7.51 -17.91 46.38
CA ALA A 33 -8.70 -18.23 47.18
C ALA A 33 -10.04 -17.52 46.88
N GLY A 34 -11.00 -18.24 46.44
CA GLY A 34 -12.28 -18.70 46.96
C GLY A 34 -13.22 -17.66 47.58
N PHE A 35 -14.38 -17.48 46.90
CA PHE A 35 -15.64 -17.17 47.55
C PHE A 35 -16.78 -17.82 46.79
N GLN A 36 -17.37 -18.86 47.39
CA GLN A 36 -18.63 -19.44 46.91
C GLN A 36 -19.79 -18.56 47.46
N HIS A 37 -20.58 -17.99 46.56
CA HIS A 37 -21.92 -17.49 46.89
C HIS A 37 -22.93 -18.24 46.00
N SER A 38 -23.67 -19.15 46.65
CA SER A 38 -24.88 -19.73 46.12
C SER A 38 -25.96 -18.67 46.11
N GLY A 39 -26.27 -18.13 44.91
CA GLY A 39 -27.40 -17.24 44.70
C GLY A 39 -28.27 -17.87 43.58
N LEU A 40 -29.49 -18.21 43.93
CA LEU A 40 -30.57 -18.65 43.02
C LEU A 40 -30.77 -17.51 41.98
N ALA A 41 -30.37 -17.75 40.74
CA ALA A 41 -30.61 -16.83 39.65
C ALA A 41 -31.68 -17.42 38.72
N THR A 42 -32.80 -16.72 38.61
CA THR A 42 -33.83 -16.86 37.58
C THR A 42 -33.19 -16.81 36.19
N PRO A 43 -33.67 -17.61 35.22
CA PRO A 43 -33.18 -17.53 33.85
C PRO A 43 -33.70 -16.27 33.17
N VAL A 44 -32.84 -15.24 33.13
CA VAL A 44 -33.04 -14.14 32.21
C VAL A 44 -32.65 -14.64 30.84
N ALA A 45 -33.59 -14.64 29.90
CA ALA A 45 -33.34 -14.92 28.50
C ALA A 45 -32.28 -13.97 27.96
N SER A 46 -31.06 -14.47 27.78
CA SER A 46 -29.97 -13.73 27.10
C SER A 46 -30.36 -13.59 25.63
N ALA A 47 -30.85 -12.41 25.27
CA ALA A 47 -30.90 -12.02 23.88
C ALA A 47 -29.46 -12.00 23.33
N THR A 48 -29.14 -12.98 22.49
CA THR A 48 -27.90 -13.01 21.74
C THR A 48 -27.82 -11.73 20.89
N PRO A 49 -26.84 -10.84 21.08
CA PRO A 49 -26.69 -9.73 20.16
C PRO A 49 -26.36 -10.30 18.78
N ALA A 50 -27.27 -10.05 17.84
CA ALA A 50 -27.01 -10.35 16.44
C ALA A 50 -25.74 -9.60 16.04
N VAL A 51 -24.66 -10.35 15.85
CA VAL A 51 -23.41 -9.86 15.28
C VAL A 51 -23.75 -9.39 13.86
N ARG A 52 -23.79 -8.08 13.67
CA ARG A 52 -23.91 -7.48 12.34
C ARG A 52 -22.62 -7.77 11.58
N PRO A 53 -22.65 -8.52 10.48
CA PRO A 53 -21.49 -8.65 9.60
C PRO A 53 -21.41 -7.42 8.68
N SER A 54 -21.05 -6.24 9.23
CA SER A 54 -21.08 -5.02 8.42
C SER A 54 -19.68 -4.51 8.04
N ALA A 55 -18.62 -4.95 8.69
CA ALA A 55 -17.28 -4.45 8.40
C ALA A 55 -16.53 -5.29 7.35
N ALA A 56 -16.76 -6.60 7.29
CA ALA A 56 -16.03 -7.49 6.38
C ALA A 56 -16.52 -7.40 4.91
N THR A 57 -17.76 -6.98 4.68
CA THR A 57 -18.34 -6.88 3.33
C THR A 57 -17.92 -5.56 2.66
N ALA A 58 -17.78 -4.48 3.44
CA ALA A 58 -17.29 -3.19 2.93
C ALA A 58 -15.82 -3.27 2.50
N THR A 59 -14.99 -4.08 3.17
CA THR A 59 -13.57 -4.23 2.86
C THR A 59 -13.34 -5.01 1.56
N ARG A 60 -14.20 -5.96 1.20
CA ARG A 60 -14.08 -6.73 -0.06
C ARG A 60 -14.39 -5.92 -1.30
N GLY A 61 -15.30 -4.96 -1.22
CA GLY A 61 -15.68 -4.12 -2.37
C GLY A 61 -14.63 -3.07 -2.77
N ASN A 62 -13.64 -2.82 -1.89
CA ASN A 62 -12.60 -1.82 -2.14
C ASN A 62 -11.22 -2.44 -2.37
N GLN A 63 -11.09 -3.75 -2.35
CA GLN A 63 -9.84 -4.43 -2.64
C GLN A 63 -9.72 -4.72 -4.14
N ILE A 64 -8.52 -4.51 -4.67
CA ILE A 64 -8.16 -4.88 -6.05
C ILE A 64 -6.93 -5.78 -6.06
N VAL A 65 -6.86 -6.61 -7.08
CA VAL A 65 -5.75 -7.52 -7.33
C VAL A 65 -5.07 -7.11 -8.63
N LEU A 66 -3.75 -6.95 -8.57
CA LEU A 66 -2.89 -6.66 -9.72
C LEU A 66 -2.11 -7.93 -10.06
N ARG A 67 -2.36 -8.50 -11.23
CA ARG A 67 -1.62 -9.67 -11.73
C ARG A 67 -0.46 -9.19 -12.59
N LEU A 68 0.74 -9.38 -12.08
CA LEU A 68 2.02 -9.03 -12.68
C LEU A 68 2.61 -10.25 -13.43
N PRO A 69 3.61 -10.08 -14.32
CA PRO A 69 4.26 -11.21 -14.97
C PRO A 69 4.82 -12.24 -14.00
N ASP A 70 5.44 -11.79 -12.90
CA ASP A 70 6.17 -12.62 -11.94
C ASP A 70 5.56 -12.57 -10.53
N GLY A 71 4.27 -12.26 -10.41
CA GLY A 71 3.64 -12.23 -9.10
C GLY A 71 2.30 -11.52 -9.05
N THR A 72 1.88 -11.21 -7.84
CA THR A 72 0.61 -10.54 -7.57
C THR A 72 0.82 -9.47 -6.52
N ALA A 73 0.15 -8.33 -6.70
CA ALA A 73 0.02 -7.32 -5.66
C ALA A 73 -1.46 -7.09 -5.35
N THR A 74 -1.75 -6.62 -4.14
CA THR A 74 -3.10 -6.20 -3.75
C THR A 74 -3.09 -4.77 -3.28
N ALA A 75 -4.17 -4.06 -3.54
CA ALA A 75 -4.34 -2.70 -3.05
C ALA A 75 -5.74 -2.49 -2.49
N THR A 76 -5.87 -1.58 -1.54
CA THR A 76 -7.15 -1.13 -1.01
C THR A 76 -7.45 0.24 -1.57
N LEU A 77 -8.59 0.38 -2.25
CA LEU A 77 -9.07 1.65 -2.78
C LEU A 77 -9.67 2.52 -1.69
N ARG A 78 -9.55 3.83 -1.85
CA ARG A 78 -10.21 4.82 -1.00
C ARG A 78 -11.70 4.90 -1.33
N ASP A 79 -12.48 5.36 -0.38
CA ASP A 79 -13.90 5.65 -0.60
C ASP A 79 -14.09 7.09 -1.12
N THR A 80 -13.56 7.37 -2.31
CA THR A 80 -13.71 8.64 -3.03
C THR A 80 -14.43 8.39 -4.36
N THR A 81 -15.02 9.43 -4.93
CA THR A 81 -15.71 9.33 -6.24
C THR A 81 -14.76 8.79 -7.32
N THR A 82 -13.57 9.37 -7.44
CA THR A 82 -12.56 8.93 -8.43
C THR A 82 -12.14 7.46 -8.24
N ALA A 83 -11.95 7.01 -6.99
CA ALA A 83 -11.58 5.62 -6.72
C ALA A 83 -12.73 4.64 -7.00
N ARG A 84 -13.99 5.03 -6.74
CA ARG A 84 -15.17 4.23 -7.12
C ARG A 84 -15.32 4.12 -8.63
N GLU A 85 -15.10 5.19 -9.39
CA GLU A 85 -15.10 5.16 -10.85
C GLU A 85 -13.98 4.29 -11.41
N PHE A 86 -12.77 4.33 -10.78
CA PHE A 86 -11.71 3.40 -11.12
C PHE A 86 -12.14 1.94 -10.87
N ALA A 87 -12.72 1.63 -9.70
CA ALA A 87 -13.24 0.30 -9.40
C ALA A 87 -14.31 -0.16 -10.41
N ALA A 88 -15.22 0.75 -10.83
CA ALA A 88 -16.24 0.45 -11.82
C ALA A 88 -15.68 0.19 -13.23
N SER A 89 -14.48 0.66 -13.53
CA SER A 89 -13.80 0.41 -14.81
C SER A 89 -13.09 -0.95 -14.88
N LEU A 90 -13.01 -1.67 -13.77
CA LEU A 90 -12.34 -2.98 -13.69
C LEU A 90 -13.23 -4.12 -14.22
N PRO A 91 -12.68 -5.20 -14.82
CA PRO A 91 -11.26 -5.46 -14.97
C PRO A 91 -10.62 -4.68 -16.11
N VAL A 92 -9.35 -4.31 -15.96
CA VAL A 92 -8.59 -3.62 -16.99
C VAL A 92 -7.20 -4.26 -17.17
N ARG A 93 -6.72 -4.25 -18.42
CA ARG A 93 -5.35 -4.68 -18.75
C ARG A 93 -4.57 -3.48 -19.26
N LEU A 94 -3.43 -3.21 -18.63
CA LEU A 94 -2.60 -2.05 -18.92
C LEU A 94 -1.17 -2.46 -19.21
N THR A 95 -0.47 -1.67 -20.03
CA THR A 95 0.99 -1.72 -20.12
C THR A 95 1.56 -0.65 -19.21
N LEU A 96 2.22 -1.07 -18.14
CA LEU A 96 2.94 -0.17 -17.25
C LEU A 96 4.38 0.04 -17.73
N ARG A 97 4.91 1.23 -17.45
CA ARG A 97 6.29 1.65 -17.71
C ARG A 97 6.88 2.25 -16.45
N ASP A 98 8.19 2.25 -16.40
CA ASP A 98 8.98 2.86 -15.33
C ASP A 98 9.86 3.96 -15.90
N PRO A 99 9.35 5.18 -16.04
CA PRO A 99 10.10 6.26 -16.68
C PRO A 99 11.25 6.82 -15.85
N MET A 100 11.17 6.71 -14.50
CA MET A 100 12.09 7.42 -13.59
C MET A 100 12.66 6.55 -12.46
N GLY A 101 12.35 5.26 -12.40
CA GLY A 101 12.85 4.37 -11.36
C GLY A 101 12.18 4.54 -9.98
N GLN A 102 10.96 5.11 -9.93
CA GLN A 102 10.22 5.32 -8.70
C GLN A 102 8.75 4.89 -8.77
N ALA A 103 8.18 4.78 -9.97
CA ALA A 103 6.79 4.44 -10.16
C ALA A 103 6.57 3.64 -11.43
N LYS A 104 5.64 2.69 -11.39
CA LYS A 104 5.14 1.96 -12.55
C LYS A 104 3.82 2.59 -12.96
N SER A 105 3.73 3.17 -14.15
CA SER A 105 2.53 3.87 -14.61
C SER A 105 2.11 3.49 -16.04
N GLY A 106 0.81 3.60 -16.31
CA GLY A 106 0.24 3.34 -17.63
C GLY A 106 -1.14 3.95 -17.79
N ARG A 107 -1.49 4.26 -19.04
CA ARG A 107 -2.71 4.98 -19.39
C ARG A 107 -3.93 4.09 -19.25
N LEU A 108 -4.97 4.61 -18.61
CA LEU A 108 -6.31 4.02 -18.61
C LEU A 108 -6.99 4.21 -19.98
N PRO A 109 -7.83 3.25 -20.40
CA PRO A 109 -8.63 3.39 -21.62
C PRO A 109 -9.59 4.59 -21.60
N THR A 110 -10.12 4.88 -20.40
CA THR A 110 -11.07 5.99 -20.18
C THR A 110 -10.57 6.87 -19.04
N PRO A 111 -10.53 8.19 -19.20
CA PRO A 111 -10.19 9.12 -18.12
C PRO A 111 -11.17 9.04 -16.96
N LEU A 112 -10.66 9.23 -15.74
CA LEU A 112 -11.48 9.27 -14.53
C LEU A 112 -11.94 10.69 -14.21
N PRO A 113 -13.15 10.87 -13.62
CA PRO A 113 -13.62 12.16 -13.13
C PRO A 113 -12.79 12.59 -11.91
N VAL A 114 -12.38 13.86 -11.90
CA VAL A 114 -11.47 14.38 -10.87
C VAL A 114 -11.82 15.78 -10.37
N ALA A 115 -13.07 16.25 -10.64
CA ALA A 115 -13.48 17.62 -10.36
C ALA A 115 -13.27 18.02 -8.88
N ASP A 116 -13.66 17.13 -7.95
CA ASP A 116 -13.63 17.36 -6.51
C ASP A 116 -12.53 16.53 -5.79
N ALA A 117 -11.56 16.03 -6.55
CA ALA A 117 -10.51 15.18 -5.98
C ALA A 117 -9.39 16.01 -5.35
N ASP A 118 -8.98 15.62 -4.14
CA ASP A 118 -7.77 16.14 -3.48
C ASP A 118 -6.53 15.86 -4.33
N ARG A 119 -5.62 16.84 -4.36
CA ARG A 119 -4.39 16.78 -5.15
C ARG A 119 -3.18 16.57 -4.26
N VAL A 120 -2.33 15.62 -4.66
CA VAL A 120 -1.09 15.28 -3.97
C VAL A 120 0.08 15.69 -4.87
N LEU A 121 0.99 16.50 -4.34
CA LEU A 121 2.21 16.94 -5.04
C LEU A 121 3.44 16.13 -4.57
N ASP A 122 3.37 15.54 -3.38
CA ASP A 122 4.42 14.72 -2.79
C ASP A 122 3.86 13.30 -2.57
N PRO A 123 4.02 12.39 -3.53
CA PRO A 123 3.42 11.06 -3.46
C PRO A 123 4.19 10.14 -2.51
N GLU A 124 3.47 9.37 -1.72
CA GLU A 124 4.01 8.37 -0.81
C GLU A 124 4.25 7.02 -1.49
N VAL A 125 5.23 6.28 -0.98
CA VAL A 125 5.49 4.89 -1.38
C VAL A 125 4.29 4.01 -1.06
N ALA A 126 4.03 3.03 -1.91
CA ALA A 126 2.84 2.17 -1.95
C ALA A 126 1.54 2.87 -2.36
N GLY A 127 1.54 4.17 -2.61
CA GLY A 127 0.36 4.86 -3.14
C GLY A 127 0.03 4.42 -4.57
N LEU A 128 -1.27 4.18 -4.81
CA LEU A 128 -1.86 4.00 -6.14
C LEU A 128 -2.49 5.33 -6.53
N TYR A 129 -1.96 5.95 -7.58
CA TYR A 129 -2.34 7.30 -7.99
C TYR A 129 -2.86 7.36 -9.41
N TYR A 130 -3.66 8.38 -9.69
CA TYR A 130 -4.09 8.76 -11.04
C TYR A 130 -3.49 10.13 -11.40
N TRP A 131 -2.91 10.23 -12.59
CA TRP A 131 -2.36 11.46 -13.17
C TRP A 131 -3.30 12.01 -14.23
N PRO A 132 -4.13 13.06 -13.91
CA PRO A 132 -5.17 13.53 -14.81
C PRO A 132 -4.70 14.05 -16.18
N PRO A 133 -3.54 14.75 -16.28
CA PRO A 133 -3.11 15.28 -17.57
C PRO A 133 -2.89 14.25 -18.66
N SER A 134 -2.43 13.03 -18.30
CA SER A 134 -2.23 11.95 -19.28
C SER A 134 -3.26 10.83 -19.15
N GLY A 135 -4.03 10.78 -18.06
CA GLY A 135 -4.93 9.67 -17.76
C GLY A 135 -4.21 8.41 -17.31
N ASP A 136 -3.01 8.54 -16.76
CA ASP A 136 -2.24 7.40 -16.29
C ASP A 136 -2.60 7.02 -14.86
N VAL A 137 -2.69 5.71 -14.58
CA VAL A 137 -2.68 5.17 -13.24
C VAL A 137 -1.27 4.64 -12.93
N GLY A 138 -0.79 4.84 -11.71
CA GLY A 138 0.56 4.43 -11.34
C GLY A 138 0.69 4.05 -9.88
N ILE A 139 1.71 3.24 -9.59
CA ILE A 139 2.09 2.79 -8.25
C ILE A 139 3.48 3.31 -7.96
N VAL A 140 3.60 4.08 -6.88
CA VAL A 140 4.90 4.55 -6.38
C VAL A 140 5.53 3.43 -5.54
N TYR A 141 6.71 2.98 -5.91
CA TYR A 141 7.41 1.89 -5.21
C TYR A 141 8.70 2.33 -4.54
N ASP A 142 9.20 3.52 -4.86
CA ASP A 142 10.40 4.10 -4.25
C ASP A 142 10.24 5.61 -4.08
N ASP A 143 10.79 6.15 -3.02
CA ASP A 143 10.81 7.59 -2.75
C ASP A 143 12.19 8.16 -3.12
N LEU A 144 12.25 8.83 -4.26
CA LEU A 144 13.44 9.54 -4.70
C LEU A 144 13.45 11.02 -4.26
N GLY A 145 12.54 11.41 -3.37
CA GLY A 145 12.40 12.80 -2.91
C GLY A 145 11.95 13.77 -4.01
N GLN A 146 11.19 13.27 -4.98
CA GLN A 146 10.67 14.05 -6.09
C GLN A 146 9.20 14.38 -5.90
N THR A 147 8.88 15.64 -6.11
CA THR A 147 7.49 16.10 -6.16
C THR A 147 6.99 16.11 -7.60
N VAL A 148 5.67 16.02 -7.76
CA VAL A 148 5.01 16.14 -9.08
C VAL A 148 4.51 17.57 -9.31
N PRO A 149 4.51 18.05 -10.56
CA PRO A 149 4.02 19.40 -10.86
C PRO A 149 2.49 19.49 -10.69
N PRO A 150 1.93 20.70 -10.56
CA PRO A 150 0.50 20.92 -10.69
C PRO A 150 -0.06 20.34 -12.00
N PRO A 151 -1.26 19.80 -12.02
CA PRO A 151 -2.31 19.84 -10.98
C PRO A 151 -2.13 18.79 -9.87
N GLY A 152 -1.06 18.00 -9.83
CA GLY A 152 -0.87 16.95 -8.83
C GLY A 152 -1.58 15.64 -9.16
N LEU A 153 -1.27 14.62 -8.38
CA LEU A 153 -1.84 13.28 -8.44
C LEU A 153 -3.14 13.18 -7.63
N VAL A 154 -4.00 12.27 -8.00
CA VAL A 154 -5.18 11.87 -7.20
C VAL A 154 -4.90 10.50 -6.58
N LEU A 155 -4.95 10.40 -5.26
CA LEU A 155 -4.76 9.13 -4.55
C LEU A 155 -6.01 8.27 -4.69
N LEU A 156 -5.88 7.14 -5.39
CA LEU A 156 -6.94 6.15 -5.56
C LEU A 156 -6.96 5.12 -4.43
N GLY A 157 -5.81 4.77 -3.87
CA GLY A 157 -5.68 3.74 -2.86
C GLY A 157 -4.24 3.47 -2.45
N THR A 158 -4.03 2.39 -1.71
CA THR A 158 -2.71 1.99 -1.21
C THR A 158 -2.47 0.51 -1.44
N VAL A 159 -1.29 0.16 -1.95
CA VAL A 159 -0.84 -1.23 -2.11
C VAL A 159 -0.58 -1.82 -0.72
N THR A 160 -1.28 -2.89 -0.41
CA THR A 160 -1.23 -3.57 0.90
C THR A 160 -0.36 -4.81 0.90
N SER A 161 -0.08 -5.37 -0.28
CA SER A 161 0.87 -6.48 -0.44
C SER A 161 1.48 -6.50 -1.85
N GLY A 162 2.64 -7.16 -2.00
CA GLY A 162 3.27 -7.38 -3.29
C GLY A 162 3.98 -6.17 -3.90
N LEU A 163 4.24 -5.09 -3.15
CA LEU A 163 4.97 -3.93 -3.66
C LEU A 163 6.38 -4.30 -4.19
N PRO A 164 7.15 -5.19 -3.55
CA PRO A 164 8.43 -5.65 -4.12
C PRO A 164 8.29 -6.31 -5.50
N SER A 165 7.20 -7.04 -5.75
CA SER A 165 6.92 -7.62 -7.07
C SER A 165 6.61 -6.55 -8.12
N VAL A 166 5.92 -5.47 -7.73
CA VAL A 166 5.72 -4.31 -8.61
C VAL A 166 7.04 -3.68 -8.99
N ALA A 167 7.90 -3.40 -7.99
CA ALA A 167 9.23 -2.82 -8.23
C ALA A 167 10.08 -3.69 -9.17
N ALA A 168 10.06 -5.01 -8.96
CA ALA A 168 10.86 -5.99 -9.73
C ALA A 168 10.35 -6.27 -11.15
N SER A 169 9.12 -5.86 -11.52
CA SER A 169 8.46 -6.21 -12.79
C SER A 169 9.12 -5.63 -14.06
N GLY A 170 10.30 -5.02 -13.95
CA GLY A 170 11.03 -4.47 -15.08
C GLY A 170 10.50 -3.11 -15.55
N ASN A 171 11.09 -2.60 -16.65
CA ASN A 171 10.82 -1.23 -17.11
C ASN A 171 9.55 -1.12 -17.97
N ARG A 172 9.03 -2.23 -18.45
CA ARG A 172 7.79 -2.29 -19.24
C ARG A 172 7.18 -3.68 -19.18
N PHE A 173 5.95 -3.77 -18.74
CA PHE A 173 5.22 -5.04 -18.61
C PHE A 173 3.70 -4.83 -18.70
N THR A 174 2.96 -5.92 -18.87
CA THR A 174 1.51 -5.90 -18.85
C THR A 174 1.00 -6.34 -17.48
N VAL A 175 0.04 -5.61 -16.92
CA VAL A 175 -0.69 -5.94 -15.69
C VAL A 175 -2.17 -6.12 -16.00
N SER A 176 -2.82 -7.08 -15.34
CA SER A 176 -4.28 -7.15 -15.26
C SER A 176 -4.70 -6.71 -13.87
N ILE A 177 -5.66 -5.79 -13.80
CA ILE A 177 -6.21 -5.26 -12.53
C ILE A 177 -7.67 -5.67 -12.46
N GLU A 178 -8.09 -6.28 -11.36
CA GLU A 178 -9.44 -6.77 -11.14
C GLU A 178 -9.89 -6.51 -9.70
N LEU A 179 -11.22 -6.55 -9.42
CA LEU A 179 -11.74 -6.52 -8.06
C LEU A 179 -11.32 -7.80 -7.32
N GLY A 180 -10.98 -7.68 -6.01
CA GLY A 180 -10.57 -8.77 -5.13
C GLY A 180 -11.71 -9.53 -4.49
#